data_2ece95bbf79cf10b805a888fa23a652a
#
_entry.id   2ece95bbf79cf10b805a888fa23a652a
#
_cell.length_a   1.000
_cell.length_b   1.000
_cell.length_c   1.000
_cell.angle_alpha   90.00
_cell.angle_beta   90.00
_cell.angle_gamma   90.00
#
_symmetry.space_group_name_H-M   'P 1'
#
loop_
_entity.id
_entity.type
_entity.pdbx_description
1 polymer ?
#
loop_
_entity_poly.entity_id
_entity_poly.type
_entity_poly.pdbx_seq_one_letter_code
_entity_poly.pdbx_strand_id
1 'polypeptide(L)'
;MKYCRFATPEGPKYGEVTHRAGELWLTGFLPSPTSNSAEPCPPHPLSELSLLSPAIPSKIVCVGRNYLDHAKELGNEVPSEPLLFFKPPSSLLAPGGVIVRPKASARVDFEGELAVIIGKRARKLSAAEDLRPYLHGCTLANDVTARDLQKKDGQWTRAKGFDTFCPVGPIVDTAFDLTDGVTLETRVNGELRQHGSTADFIFALPALLAYITAAMTLEPGDLLLTGTPAGVGPLVAGDSVTVTIPGLGELTNTVADENS
;
A
#
# COMPACT_ATOMS: atom_id res chain seq x y z
N MET A 1 6.64 -12.69 11.19
CA MET A 1 5.44 -12.47 12.01
C MET A 1 4.44 -11.63 11.21
N LYS A 2 3.15 -11.94 11.33
CA LYS A 2 2.10 -11.11 10.73
C LYS A 2 1.37 -10.34 11.81
N TYR A 3 1.01 -9.08 11.54
CA TYR A 3 0.24 -8.29 12.48
C TYR A 3 -0.77 -7.37 11.76
N CYS A 4 -1.81 -6.99 12.49
CA CYS A 4 -2.76 -5.94 12.11
C CYS A 4 -2.77 -4.81 13.15
N ARG A 5 -3.42 -3.70 12.79
CA ARG A 5 -3.78 -2.62 13.71
C ARG A 5 -5.29 -2.43 13.69
N PHE A 6 -5.93 -2.30 14.85
CA PHE A 6 -7.37 -2.22 14.95
C PHE A 6 -7.81 -1.29 16.09
N ALA A 7 -9.03 -0.76 15.97
CA ALA A 7 -9.62 0.11 16.96
C ALA A 7 -10.20 -0.68 18.14
N THR A 8 -10.05 -0.16 19.35
CA THR A 8 -10.75 -0.61 20.56
C THR A 8 -11.28 0.59 21.32
N PRO A 9 -12.20 0.40 22.29
CA PRO A 9 -12.69 1.50 23.15
C PRO A 9 -11.57 2.25 23.89
N GLU A 10 -10.45 1.57 24.20
CA GLU A 10 -9.29 2.16 24.88
C GLU A 10 -8.28 2.82 23.90
N GLY A 11 -8.55 2.75 22.61
CA GLY A 11 -7.69 3.28 21.55
C GLY A 11 -7.13 2.18 20.62
N PRO A 12 -6.28 2.55 19.65
CA PRO A 12 -5.70 1.62 18.70
C PRO A 12 -4.79 0.58 19.38
N LYS A 13 -4.91 -0.68 18.97
CA LYS A 13 -4.02 -1.78 19.37
C LYS A 13 -3.40 -2.47 18.18
N TYR A 14 -2.28 -3.15 18.40
CA TYR A 14 -1.66 -4.06 17.44
C TYR A 14 -1.96 -5.50 17.85
N GLY A 15 -2.14 -6.36 16.87
CA GLY A 15 -2.43 -7.76 17.12
C GLY A 15 -1.68 -8.69 16.18
N GLU A 16 -1.15 -9.78 16.74
CA GLU A 16 -0.58 -10.88 15.97
C GLU A 16 -1.67 -11.57 15.16
N VAL A 17 -1.34 -11.90 13.91
CA VAL A 17 -2.28 -12.51 12.96
C VAL A 17 -1.76 -13.85 12.50
N THR A 18 -2.64 -14.84 12.45
CA THR A 18 -2.37 -16.17 11.89
C THR A 18 -3.42 -16.54 10.83
N HIS A 19 -3.04 -17.38 9.88
CA HIS A 19 -3.98 -17.99 8.95
C HIS A 19 -4.59 -19.26 9.59
N ARG A 20 -5.94 -19.37 9.54
CA ARG A 20 -6.70 -20.55 9.98
C ARG A 20 -7.81 -20.82 8.96
N ALA A 21 -7.84 -22.02 8.40
CA ALA A 21 -8.86 -22.44 7.44
C ALA A 21 -9.11 -21.45 6.27
N GLY A 22 -8.04 -20.78 5.80
CA GLY A 22 -8.12 -19.80 4.70
C GLY A 22 -8.45 -18.37 5.11
N GLU A 23 -8.69 -18.12 6.39
CA GLU A 23 -9.02 -16.79 6.93
C GLU A 23 -7.90 -16.24 7.82
N LEU A 24 -7.89 -14.92 8.00
CA LEU A 24 -6.99 -14.21 8.92
C LEU A 24 -7.65 -14.07 10.31
N TRP A 25 -6.90 -14.43 11.33
CA TRP A 25 -7.35 -14.41 12.73
C TRP A 25 -6.38 -13.64 13.61
N LEU A 26 -6.90 -12.76 14.45
CA LEU A 26 -6.18 -12.20 15.60
C LEU A 26 -5.95 -13.32 16.62
N THR A 27 -4.71 -13.49 17.10
CA THR A 27 -4.35 -14.55 18.04
C THR A 27 -3.57 -14.06 19.28
N GLY A 28 -3.21 -12.79 19.31
CA GLY A 28 -2.51 -12.18 20.42
C GLY A 28 -2.43 -10.67 20.30
N PHE A 29 -2.18 -9.99 21.42
CA PHE A 29 -1.94 -8.55 21.45
C PHE A 29 -0.44 -8.25 21.43
N LEU A 30 -0.04 -7.28 20.64
CA LEU A 30 1.33 -6.80 20.54
C LEU A 30 1.44 -5.42 21.22
N PRO A 31 2.42 -5.20 22.11
CA PRO A 31 2.68 -3.88 22.71
C PRO A 31 3.03 -2.80 21.67
N SER A 32 3.66 -3.22 20.58
CA SER A 32 4.03 -2.35 19.45
C SER A 32 4.19 -3.16 18.17
N PRO A 33 4.18 -2.54 16.98
CA PRO A 33 4.41 -3.23 15.71
C PRO A 33 5.80 -3.88 15.59
N THR A 34 6.76 -3.45 16.43
CA THR A 34 8.14 -3.98 16.45
C THR A 34 8.36 -5.04 17.54
N SER A 35 7.31 -5.43 18.27
CA SER A 35 7.42 -6.46 19.31
C SER A 35 7.60 -7.84 18.70
N ASN A 36 8.47 -8.65 19.32
CA ASN A 36 8.76 -10.00 18.86
C ASN A 36 7.91 -11.08 19.56
N SER A 37 7.06 -10.69 20.49
CA SER A 37 6.16 -11.58 21.22
C SER A 37 4.80 -10.94 21.44
N ALA A 38 3.75 -11.73 21.24
CA ALA A 38 2.38 -11.35 21.52
C ALA A 38 1.91 -11.96 22.84
N GLU A 39 1.08 -11.23 23.57
CA GLU A 39 0.28 -11.77 24.66
C GLU A 39 -0.92 -12.52 24.06
N PRO A 40 -1.05 -13.83 24.27
CA PRO A 40 -2.13 -14.60 23.65
C PRO A 40 -3.52 -14.09 24.03
N CYS A 41 -4.45 -14.10 23.07
CA CYS A 41 -5.85 -13.81 23.31
C CYS A 41 -6.75 -14.87 22.67
N PRO A 42 -8.04 -14.96 23.06
CA PRO A 42 -8.99 -15.77 22.30
C PRO A 42 -8.98 -15.36 20.82
N PRO A 43 -8.94 -16.35 19.90
CA PRO A 43 -8.90 -16.04 18.48
C PRO A 43 -10.17 -15.31 18.01
N HIS A 44 -9.99 -14.24 17.22
CA HIS A 44 -11.07 -13.49 16.58
C HIS A 44 -10.81 -13.36 15.09
N PRO A 45 -11.82 -13.59 14.21
CA PRO A 45 -11.67 -13.30 12.77
C PRO A 45 -11.35 -11.82 12.54
N LEU A 46 -10.41 -11.52 11.64
CA LEU A 46 -10.11 -10.14 11.30
C LEU A 46 -11.30 -9.39 10.68
N SER A 47 -12.19 -10.13 10.02
CA SER A 47 -13.43 -9.59 9.43
C SER A 47 -14.41 -8.98 10.45
N GLU A 48 -14.29 -9.34 11.73
CA GLU A 48 -15.11 -8.80 12.83
C GLU A 48 -14.46 -7.59 13.52
N LEU A 49 -13.23 -7.23 13.15
CA LEU A 49 -12.49 -6.13 13.76
C LEU A 49 -12.61 -4.84 12.94
N SER A 50 -12.66 -3.71 13.63
CA SER A 50 -12.50 -2.39 13.01
C SER A 50 -11.02 -2.16 12.71
N LEU A 51 -10.55 -2.64 11.55
CA LEU A 51 -9.16 -2.51 11.14
C LEU A 51 -8.80 -1.04 10.91
N LEU A 52 -7.54 -0.72 11.17
CA LEU A 52 -6.91 0.57 10.90
C LEU A 52 -5.73 0.36 9.94
N SER A 53 -5.26 1.42 9.29
CA SER A 53 -3.99 1.33 8.58
C SER A 53 -2.92 0.81 9.55
N PRO A 54 -2.19 -0.27 9.18
CA PRO A 54 -1.20 -0.87 10.08
C PRO A 54 0.07 -0.04 10.23
N ALA A 55 0.26 0.97 9.35
CA ALA A 55 1.38 1.91 9.39
C ALA A 55 0.92 3.32 9.77
N ILE A 56 1.80 4.07 10.44
CA ILE A 56 1.64 5.49 10.80
C ILE A 56 2.88 6.22 10.28
N PRO A 57 2.95 6.50 8.96
CA PRO A 57 4.14 7.06 8.35
C PRO A 57 4.31 8.55 8.63
N SER A 58 5.54 9.03 8.68
CA SER A 58 5.85 10.47 8.61
C SER A 58 5.67 11.00 7.19
N LYS A 59 5.87 10.13 6.19
CA LYS A 59 5.67 10.37 4.76
C LYS A 59 5.37 9.07 4.02
N ILE A 60 4.71 9.20 2.89
CA ILE A 60 4.41 8.12 1.96
C ILE A 60 5.14 8.46 0.66
N VAL A 61 6.20 7.73 0.35
CA VAL A 61 6.95 7.87 -0.90
C VAL A 61 6.36 6.88 -1.90
N CYS A 62 6.08 7.34 -3.10
CA CYS A 62 5.48 6.53 -4.15
C CYS A 62 6.36 6.54 -5.39
N VAL A 63 6.35 5.43 -6.14
CA VAL A 63 7.12 5.26 -7.38
C VAL A 63 6.16 5.17 -8.55
N GLY A 64 6.19 6.16 -9.43
CA GLY A 64 5.42 6.16 -10.67
C GLY A 64 6.07 5.32 -11.75
N ARG A 65 5.26 4.62 -12.57
CA ARG A 65 5.70 3.91 -13.79
C ARG A 65 6.79 2.86 -13.54
N ASN A 66 6.66 2.08 -12.49
CA ASN A 66 7.64 1.04 -12.15
C ASN A 66 7.38 -0.32 -12.80
N TYR A 67 6.31 -0.44 -13.60
CA TYR A 67 6.02 -1.63 -14.41
C TYR A 67 6.05 -1.26 -15.89
N LEU A 68 6.75 -2.08 -16.69
CA LEU A 68 6.93 -1.80 -18.11
C LEU A 68 5.61 -1.69 -18.88
N ASP A 69 4.68 -2.60 -18.63
CA ASP A 69 3.41 -2.65 -19.34
C ASP A 69 2.47 -1.52 -18.91
N HIS A 70 2.53 -1.09 -17.66
CA HIS A 70 1.79 0.09 -17.19
C HIS A 70 2.32 1.39 -17.83
N ALA A 71 3.64 1.54 -17.99
CA ALA A 71 4.20 2.68 -18.70
C ALA A 71 3.71 2.76 -20.15
N LYS A 72 3.69 1.61 -20.86
CA LYS A 72 3.17 1.50 -22.24
C LYS A 72 1.66 1.78 -22.32
N GLU A 73 0.85 1.24 -21.40
CA GLU A 73 -0.60 1.45 -21.33
C GLU A 73 -0.98 2.93 -21.30
N LEU A 74 -0.24 3.73 -20.56
CA LEU A 74 -0.44 5.17 -20.45
C LEU A 74 0.23 5.98 -21.58
N GLY A 75 0.87 5.32 -22.55
CA GLY A 75 1.56 5.97 -23.67
C GLY A 75 2.82 6.74 -23.23
N ASN A 76 3.44 6.35 -22.12
CA ASN A 76 4.64 6.97 -21.60
C ASN A 76 5.90 6.20 -22.05
N GLU A 77 7.02 6.92 -22.16
CA GLU A 77 8.33 6.30 -22.29
C GLU A 77 8.72 5.58 -20.98
N VAL A 78 9.53 4.52 -21.10
CA VAL A 78 10.12 3.85 -19.96
C VAL A 78 11.07 4.82 -19.27
N PRO A 79 10.88 5.11 -17.96
CA PRO A 79 11.72 6.07 -17.29
C PRO A 79 13.16 5.53 -17.13
N SER A 80 14.16 6.40 -17.32
CA SER A 80 15.58 6.08 -17.09
C SER A 80 15.96 6.16 -15.60
N GLU A 81 15.14 6.81 -14.78
CA GLU A 81 15.30 6.98 -13.32
C GLU A 81 13.94 6.80 -12.63
N PRO A 82 13.90 6.37 -11.35
CA PRO A 82 12.66 6.31 -10.59
C PRO A 82 11.94 7.65 -10.52
N LEU A 83 10.67 7.68 -10.93
CA LEU A 83 9.81 8.84 -10.80
C LEU A 83 9.18 8.83 -9.40
N LEU A 84 9.60 9.74 -8.52
CA LEU A 84 9.12 9.82 -7.15
C LEU A 84 8.05 10.90 -6.97
N PHE A 85 7.07 10.59 -6.14
CA PHE A 85 6.09 11.56 -5.66
C PHE A 85 5.67 11.20 -4.24
N PHE A 86 4.87 12.06 -3.60
CA PHE A 86 4.37 11.85 -2.25
C PHE A 86 2.87 11.80 -2.20
N LYS A 87 2.37 10.98 -1.26
CA LYS A 87 1.01 11.12 -0.72
C LYS A 87 1.11 11.64 0.72
N PRO A 88 0.28 12.61 1.13
CA PRO A 88 0.28 13.06 2.53
C PRO A 88 -0.26 11.95 3.45
N PRO A 89 0.20 11.84 4.71
CA PRO A 89 -0.36 10.89 5.67
C PRO A 89 -1.88 11.00 5.88
N SER A 90 -2.47 12.18 5.65
CA SER A 90 -3.93 12.39 5.71
C SER A 90 -4.70 11.62 4.62
N SER A 91 -4.04 11.19 3.55
CA SER A 91 -4.67 10.36 2.51
C SER A 91 -4.87 8.91 2.93
N LEU A 92 -4.26 8.44 4.03
CA LEU A 92 -4.41 7.08 4.51
C LEU A 92 -5.88 6.70 4.74
N LEU A 93 -6.23 5.51 4.26
CA LEU A 93 -7.54 4.91 4.48
C LEU A 93 -7.35 3.49 5.04
N ALA A 94 -8.15 3.16 6.04
CA ALA A 94 -8.19 1.82 6.62
C ALA A 94 -8.82 0.80 5.66
N PRO A 95 -8.52 -0.51 5.80
CA PRO A 95 -9.29 -1.57 5.17
C PRO A 95 -10.78 -1.46 5.51
N GLY A 96 -11.66 -1.68 4.53
CA GLY A 96 -13.11 -1.51 4.69
C GLY A 96 -13.60 -0.07 4.66
N GLY A 97 -12.69 0.92 4.65
CA GLY A 97 -13.06 2.33 4.55
C GLY A 97 -13.59 2.72 3.17
N VAL A 98 -14.17 3.93 3.06
CA VAL A 98 -14.77 4.43 1.82
C VAL A 98 -13.81 5.36 1.10
N ILE A 99 -13.45 5.03 -0.13
CA ILE A 99 -12.75 5.94 -1.05
C ILE A 99 -13.75 7.00 -1.52
N VAL A 100 -13.47 8.26 -1.22
CA VAL A 100 -14.37 9.38 -1.58
C VAL A 100 -13.88 10.03 -2.87
N ARG A 101 -14.69 9.97 -3.92
CA ARG A 101 -14.40 10.66 -5.18
C ARG A 101 -14.70 12.15 -5.04
N PRO A 102 -13.69 13.03 -5.15
CA PRO A 102 -13.89 14.46 -4.96
C PRO A 102 -14.61 15.08 -6.17
N LYS A 103 -15.52 16.03 -5.93
CA LYS A 103 -16.19 16.81 -6.99
C LYS A 103 -15.22 17.54 -7.92
N ALA A 104 -14.00 17.79 -7.45
CA ALA A 104 -12.94 18.45 -8.20
C ALA A 104 -12.36 17.59 -9.33
N SER A 105 -12.63 16.27 -9.37
CA SER A 105 -12.11 15.34 -10.37
C SER A 105 -13.23 14.63 -11.11
N ALA A 106 -13.12 14.62 -12.44
CA ALA A 106 -14.04 13.89 -13.30
C ALA A 106 -13.68 12.40 -13.44
N ARG A 107 -12.45 12.00 -13.04
CA ARG A 107 -11.99 10.63 -13.18
C ARG A 107 -11.03 10.23 -12.04
N VAL A 108 -11.45 9.29 -11.23
CA VAL A 108 -10.66 8.67 -10.16
C VAL A 108 -10.38 7.22 -10.53
N ASP A 109 -9.11 6.83 -10.58
CA ASP A 109 -8.67 5.48 -10.94
C ASP A 109 -8.10 4.76 -9.70
N PHE A 110 -8.18 3.41 -9.70
CA PHE A 110 -7.47 2.55 -8.76
C PHE A 110 -6.08 2.19 -9.28
N GLU A 111 -5.14 1.95 -8.38
CA GLU A 111 -3.78 1.46 -8.65
C GLU A 111 -3.36 0.54 -7.49
N GLY A 112 -3.58 -0.79 -7.63
CA GLY A 112 -3.16 -1.78 -6.63
C GLY A 112 -1.64 -1.91 -6.60
N GLU A 113 -1.06 -1.93 -5.39
CA GLU A 113 0.39 -1.93 -5.17
C GLU A 113 0.82 -2.81 -4.01
N LEU A 114 2.04 -3.33 -4.09
CA LEU A 114 2.81 -3.74 -2.93
C LEU A 114 3.31 -2.49 -2.21
N ALA A 115 3.12 -2.41 -0.90
CA ALA A 115 3.72 -1.38 -0.06
C ALA A 115 4.75 -1.99 0.90
N VAL A 116 5.88 -1.28 1.06
CA VAL A 116 6.96 -1.64 1.98
C VAL A 116 6.98 -0.65 3.14
N ILE A 117 7.10 -1.17 4.36
CA ILE A 117 7.23 -0.36 5.57
C ILE A 117 8.71 -0.31 5.98
N ILE A 118 9.22 0.88 6.25
CA ILE A 118 10.58 1.09 6.71
C ILE A 118 10.69 0.72 8.19
N GLY A 119 11.68 -0.09 8.54
CA GLY A 119 11.92 -0.56 9.91
C GLY A 119 13.01 0.18 10.65
N LYS A 120 13.99 0.70 9.92
CA LYS A 120 15.14 1.42 10.47
C LYS A 120 15.43 2.66 9.66
N ARG A 121 15.82 3.74 10.34
CA ARG A 121 16.24 4.97 9.66
C ARG A 121 17.26 4.68 8.56
N ALA A 122 16.95 5.11 7.34
CA ALA A 122 17.71 4.84 6.12
C ALA A 122 18.10 6.15 5.42
N ARG A 123 19.39 6.29 5.14
CA ARG A 123 19.95 7.46 4.43
C ARG A 123 21.19 7.05 3.66
N LYS A 124 21.29 7.46 2.39
CA LYS A 124 22.45 7.22 1.51
C LYS A 124 22.83 5.74 1.43
N LEU A 125 21.82 4.86 1.30
CA LEU A 125 22.04 3.43 1.12
C LEU A 125 22.67 3.17 -0.24
N SER A 126 23.48 2.12 -0.31
CA SER A 126 23.98 1.56 -1.57
C SER A 126 23.00 0.48 -2.07
N ALA A 127 22.79 0.40 -3.39
CA ALA A 127 21.99 -0.68 -3.98
C ALA A 127 22.62 -2.09 -3.79
N ALA A 128 23.91 -2.16 -3.46
CA ALA A 128 24.60 -3.41 -3.11
C ALA A 128 24.54 -3.77 -1.62
N GLU A 129 23.93 -2.91 -0.79
CA GLU A 129 23.78 -3.13 0.65
C GLU A 129 22.68 -4.13 0.95
N ASP A 130 22.82 -4.93 2.01
CA ASP A 130 21.73 -5.76 2.52
C ASP A 130 20.61 -4.87 3.08
N LEU A 131 19.46 -4.87 2.41
CA LEU A 131 18.34 -4.02 2.77
C LEU A 131 17.45 -4.58 3.87
N ARG A 132 17.53 -5.88 4.16
CA ARG A 132 16.67 -6.54 5.16
C ARG A 132 16.61 -5.82 6.49
N PRO A 133 17.73 -5.28 7.05
CA PRO A 133 17.69 -4.54 8.31
C PRO A 133 16.89 -3.22 8.25
N TYR A 134 16.63 -2.69 7.06
CA TYR A 134 15.91 -1.43 6.87
C TYR A 134 14.42 -1.62 6.59
N LEU A 135 14.00 -2.86 6.31
CA LEU A 135 12.61 -3.21 6.04
C LEU A 135 11.95 -3.70 7.33
N HIS A 136 10.76 -3.19 7.62
CA HIS A 136 9.92 -3.73 8.69
C HIS A 136 9.03 -4.86 8.18
N GLY A 137 8.49 -4.72 6.99
CA GLY A 137 7.62 -5.70 6.36
C GLY A 137 6.88 -5.15 5.16
N CYS A 138 6.00 -5.99 4.62
CA CYS A 138 5.19 -5.68 3.45
C CYS A 138 3.69 -5.69 3.77
N THR A 139 2.93 -4.90 3.03
CA THR A 139 1.47 -4.80 3.08
C THR A 139 0.91 -4.45 1.71
N LEU A 140 -0.41 -4.40 1.58
CA LEU A 140 -1.10 -3.95 0.38
C LEU A 140 -1.38 -2.46 0.43
N ALA A 141 -1.41 -1.81 -0.74
CA ALA A 141 -1.89 -0.44 -0.90
C ALA A 141 -2.71 -0.27 -2.18
N ASN A 142 -3.46 0.83 -2.23
CA ASN A 142 -4.11 1.30 -3.45
C ASN A 142 -3.75 2.79 -3.62
N ASP A 143 -2.96 3.11 -4.65
CA ASP A 143 -2.55 4.48 -4.96
C ASP A 143 -3.63 5.20 -5.78
N VAL A 144 -4.78 5.46 -5.16
CA VAL A 144 -5.94 6.11 -5.78
C VAL A 144 -5.55 7.44 -6.40
N THR A 145 -6.00 7.68 -7.64
CA THR A 145 -5.50 8.77 -8.49
C THR A 145 -6.63 9.53 -9.16
N ALA A 146 -6.71 10.86 -8.94
CA ALA A 146 -7.53 11.76 -9.75
C ALA A 146 -6.83 12.02 -11.10
N ARG A 147 -7.16 11.21 -12.11
CA ARG A 147 -6.38 11.07 -13.36
C ARG A 147 -6.39 12.34 -14.23
N ASP A 148 -7.49 13.05 -14.27
CA ASP A 148 -7.61 14.33 -14.98
C ASP A 148 -6.75 15.41 -14.31
N LEU A 149 -6.73 15.46 -12.97
CA LEU A 149 -5.89 16.39 -12.21
C LEU A 149 -4.40 16.05 -12.34
N GLN A 150 -4.04 14.76 -12.38
CA GLN A 150 -2.67 14.32 -12.60
C GLN A 150 -2.11 14.87 -13.92
N LYS A 151 -2.92 14.86 -14.99
CA LYS A 151 -2.53 15.42 -16.29
C LYS A 151 -2.49 16.95 -16.27
N LYS A 152 -3.47 17.57 -15.59
CA LYS A 152 -3.64 19.03 -15.58
C LYS A 152 -2.54 19.74 -14.77
N ASP A 153 -2.21 19.21 -13.59
CA ASP A 153 -1.35 19.93 -12.63
C ASP A 153 0.14 19.75 -12.91
N GLY A 154 0.54 18.68 -13.59
CA GLY A 154 1.95 18.32 -13.78
C GLY A 154 2.64 17.85 -12.50
N GLN A 155 2.42 18.52 -11.36
CA GLN A 155 2.81 18.07 -10.02
C GLN A 155 1.67 17.24 -9.43
N TRP A 156 1.96 16.00 -9.01
CA TRP A 156 0.91 15.02 -8.67
C TRP A 156 0.35 15.14 -7.24
N THR A 157 0.84 16.09 -6.45
CA THR A 157 0.47 16.23 -5.03
C THR A 157 -1.05 16.23 -4.82
N ARG A 158 -1.79 17.07 -5.56
CA ARG A 158 -3.25 17.14 -5.44
C ARG A 158 -3.93 15.89 -5.99
N ALA A 159 -3.50 15.42 -7.17
CA ALA A 159 -4.11 14.28 -7.84
C ALA A 159 -4.01 12.96 -7.02
N LYS A 160 -2.97 12.86 -6.21
CA LYS A 160 -2.62 11.68 -5.39
C LYS A 160 -2.91 11.87 -3.90
N GLY A 161 -3.17 13.10 -3.45
CA GLY A 161 -3.15 13.49 -2.05
C GLY A 161 -4.51 13.81 -1.41
N PHE A 162 -5.64 13.56 -2.08
CA PHE A 162 -6.94 13.70 -1.44
C PHE A 162 -7.06 12.76 -0.24
N ASP A 163 -7.81 13.16 0.77
CA ASP A 163 -8.20 12.27 1.86
C ASP A 163 -8.82 10.99 1.28
N THR A 164 -8.57 9.83 1.91
CA THR A 164 -9.00 8.50 1.48
C THR A 164 -8.29 7.91 0.25
N PHE A 165 -7.33 8.61 -0.37
CA PHE A 165 -6.68 8.17 -1.60
C PHE A 165 -5.49 7.22 -1.39
N CYS A 166 -5.26 6.76 -0.15
CA CYS A 166 -4.22 5.78 0.16
C CYS A 166 -4.75 4.66 1.09
N PRO A 167 -5.63 3.78 0.61
CA PRO A 167 -5.94 2.53 1.30
C PRO A 167 -4.67 1.73 1.60
N VAL A 168 -4.49 1.25 2.85
CA VAL A 168 -3.32 0.46 3.27
C VAL A 168 -3.72 -0.61 4.28
N GLY A 169 -3.27 -1.84 4.08
CA GLY A 169 -3.51 -2.99 4.95
C GLY A 169 -3.84 -4.25 4.17
N PRO A 170 -4.55 -5.24 4.73
CA PRO A 170 -5.09 -5.30 6.10
C PRO A 170 -4.06 -5.66 7.16
N ILE A 171 -2.98 -6.33 6.77
CA ILE A 171 -1.93 -6.82 7.65
C ILE A 171 -0.55 -6.40 7.16
N VAL A 172 0.44 -6.51 8.04
CA VAL A 172 1.86 -6.47 7.68
C VAL A 172 2.45 -7.84 7.93
N ASP A 173 3.23 -8.34 6.98
CA ASP A 173 4.10 -9.49 7.18
C ASP A 173 5.56 -9.03 7.25
N THR A 174 6.17 -9.21 8.43
CA THR A 174 7.57 -8.81 8.68
C THR A 174 8.60 -9.80 8.13
N ALA A 175 8.15 -10.96 7.65
CA ALA A 175 8.97 -12.00 7.06
C ALA A 175 8.58 -12.28 5.59
N PHE A 176 7.91 -11.32 4.95
CA PHE A 176 7.43 -11.47 3.58
C PHE A 176 8.61 -11.56 2.61
N ASP A 177 8.64 -12.63 1.81
CA ASP A 177 9.71 -12.88 0.86
C ASP A 177 9.40 -12.24 -0.51
N LEU A 178 10.32 -11.45 -1.01
CA LEU A 178 10.25 -10.77 -2.31
C LEU A 178 11.24 -11.34 -3.33
N THR A 179 11.96 -12.42 -3.00
CA THR A 179 13.10 -12.91 -3.79
C THR A 179 12.68 -13.37 -5.19
N ASP A 180 11.59 -14.13 -5.28
CA ASP A 180 11.11 -14.72 -6.56
C ASP A 180 10.04 -13.87 -7.25
N GLY A 181 9.76 -12.69 -6.72
CA GLY A 181 8.63 -11.88 -7.12
C GLY A 181 7.29 -12.41 -6.56
N VAL A 182 6.32 -11.54 -6.46
CA VAL A 182 4.97 -11.88 -5.95
C VAL A 182 3.90 -11.37 -6.90
N THR A 183 2.86 -12.17 -7.08
CA THR A 183 1.71 -11.80 -7.91
C THR A 183 0.80 -10.85 -7.14
N LEU A 184 0.42 -9.76 -7.82
CA LEU A 184 -0.57 -8.81 -7.37
C LEU A 184 -1.78 -8.87 -8.29
N GLU A 185 -2.97 -8.92 -7.72
CA GLU A 185 -4.24 -8.79 -8.43
C GLU A 185 -5.04 -7.61 -7.87
N THR A 186 -5.75 -6.91 -8.77
CA THR A 186 -6.79 -5.94 -8.38
C THR A 186 -8.10 -6.30 -9.07
N ARG A 187 -9.17 -6.38 -8.28
CA ARG A 187 -10.53 -6.64 -8.75
C ARG A 187 -11.44 -5.47 -8.44
N VAL A 188 -12.32 -5.16 -9.37
CA VAL A 188 -13.41 -4.19 -9.15
C VAL A 188 -14.73 -4.94 -9.32
N ASN A 189 -15.58 -4.95 -8.30
CA ASN A 189 -16.84 -5.70 -8.26
C ASN A 189 -16.65 -7.21 -8.57
N GLY A 190 -15.51 -7.78 -8.12
CA GLY A 190 -15.13 -9.17 -8.37
C GLY A 190 -14.48 -9.42 -9.74
N GLU A 191 -14.54 -8.49 -10.69
CA GLU A 191 -13.90 -8.60 -12.00
C GLU A 191 -12.40 -8.30 -11.91
N LEU A 192 -11.55 -9.20 -12.43
CA LEU A 192 -10.11 -9.01 -12.49
C LEU A 192 -9.75 -7.87 -13.45
N ARG A 193 -9.04 -6.87 -12.95
CA ARG A 193 -8.63 -5.68 -13.71
C ARG A 193 -7.11 -5.59 -13.84
N GLN A 194 -6.37 -5.85 -12.76
CA GLN A 194 -4.91 -5.87 -12.79
C GLN A 194 -4.41 -7.26 -12.40
N HIS A 195 -3.37 -7.69 -13.09
CA HIS A 195 -2.61 -8.90 -12.77
C HIS A 195 -1.16 -8.64 -13.15
N GLY A 196 -0.25 -8.66 -12.19
CA GLY A 196 1.16 -8.40 -12.42
C GLY A 196 2.05 -9.05 -11.38
N SER A 197 3.34 -9.03 -11.60
CA SER A 197 4.35 -9.58 -10.68
C SER A 197 5.38 -8.53 -10.33
N THR A 198 5.82 -8.49 -9.06
CA THR A 198 6.95 -7.63 -8.66
C THR A 198 8.27 -8.01 -9.34
N ALA A 199 8.34 -9.20 -9.98
CA ALA A 199 9.45 -9.56 -10.86
C ALA A 199 9.55 -8.67 -12.10
N ASP A 200 8.45 -8.01 -12.50
CA ASP A 200 8.36 -7.13 -13.65
C ASP A 200 8.69 -5.65 -13.33
N PHE A 201 9.20 -5.38 -12.13
CA PHE A 201 9.66 -4.04 -11.75
C PHE A 201 10.77 -3.55 -12.68
N ILE A 202 10.63 -2.31 -13.19
CA ILE A 202 11.70 -1.61 -13.91
C ILE A 202 12.86 -1.32 -12.95
N PHE A 203 12.53 -0.83 -11.75
CA PHE A 203 13.49 -0.56 -10.69
C PHE A 203 13.20 -1.48 -9.50
N ALA A 204 14.06 -2.45 -9.27
CA ALA A 204 13.96 -3.35 -8.12
C ALA A 204 14.11 -2.58 -6.79
N LEU A 205 13.57 -3.13 -5.71
CA LEU A 205 13.55 -2.50 -4.39
C LEU A 205 14.92 -1.97 -3.91
N PRO A 206 16.07 -2.67 -4.11
CA PRO A 206 17.38 -2.13 -3.77
C PRO A 206 17.72 -0.82 -4.49
N ALA A 207 17.44 -0.76 -5.79
CA ALA A 207 17.68 0.45 -6.58
C ALA A 207 16.77 1.61 -6.13
N LEU A 208 15.48 1.31 -5.84
CA LEU A 208 14.55 2.31 -5.33
C LEU A 208 15.00 2.90 -3.99
N LEU A 209 15.38 2.07 -3.03
CA LEU A 209 15.82 2.53 -1.71
C LEU A 209 17.12 3.32 -1.80
N ALA A 210 18.09 2.89 -2.62
CA ALA A 210 19.30 3.64 -2.86
C ALA A 210 19.00 5.03 -3.45
N TYR A 211 18.15 5.09 -4.49
CA TYR A 211 17.75 6.33 -5.15
C TYR A 211 17.02 7.28 -4.21
N ILE A 212 16.02 6.80 -3.48
CA ILE A 212 15.23 7.59 -2.53
C ILE A 212 16.13 8.11 -1.41
N THR A 213 16.96 7.24 -0.82
CA THR A 213 17.80 7.62 0.34
C THR A 213 19.00 8.47 -0.02
N ALA A 214 19.37 8.57 -1.29
CA ALA A 214 20.31 9.57 -1.78
C ALA A 214 19.75 10.99 -1.65
N ALA A 215 18.45 11.16 -1.88
CA ALA A 215 17.77 12.45 -1.84
C ALA A 215 17.24 12.80 -0.43
N MET A 216 16.64 11.83 0.29
CA MET A 216 15.97 12.07 1.56
C MET A 216 16.16 10.92 2.56
N THR A 217 16.01 11.22 3.85
CA THR A 217 16.00 10.18 4.89
C THR A 217 14.63 9.53 4.98
N LEU A 218 14.59 8.20 5.03
CA LEU A 218 13.41 7.43 5.42
C LEU A 218 13.48 7.13 6.91
N GLU A 219 12.36 7.30 7.59
CA GLU A 219 12.24 7.04 9.03
C GLU A 219 11.44 5.74 9.28
N PRO A 220 11.63 5.07 10.43
CA PRO A 220 10.83 3.91 10.78
C PRO A 220 9.33 4.22 10.71
N GLY A 221 8.57 3.31 10.08
CA GLY A 221 7.13 3.49 9.84
C GLY A 221 6.77 4.18 8.53
N ASP A 222 7.72 4.83 7.83
CA ASP A 222 7.46 5.39 6.50
C ASP A 222 7.03 4.31 5.53
N LEU A 223 6.16 4.68 4.59
CA LEU A 223 5.67 3.80 3.52
C LEU A 223 6.38 4.11 2.21
N LEU A 224 6.73 3.04 1.50
CA LEU A 224 7.12 3.06 0.10
C LEU A 224 6.09 2.28 -0.72
N LEU A 225 5.34 2.96 -1.59
CA LEU A 225 4.49 2.36 -2.60
C LEU A 225 5.33 2.09 -3.85
N THR A 226 5.34 0.83 -4.33
CA THR A 226 6.36 0.36 -5.28
C THR A 226 5.96 0.48 -6.75
N GLY A 227 4.77 1.00 -7.02
CA GLY A 227 4.19 1.11 -8.35
C GLY A 227 3.15 0.02 -8.62
N THR A 228 2.32 0.27 -9.63
CA THR A 228 1.18 -0.56 -10.02
C THR A 228 1.39 -1.21 -11.40
N PRO A 229 0.91 -2.44 -11.64
CA PRO A 229 0.91 -3.05 -12.96
C PRO A 229 -0.16 -2.43 -13.89
N ALA A 230 -0.16 -2.83 -15.17
CA ALA A 230 -1.19 -2.44 -16.14
C ALA A 230 -2.60 -2.92 -15.71
N GLY A 231 -3.64 -2.32 -16.30
CA GLY A 231 -5.04 -2.62 -16.02
C GLY A 231 -5.72 -1.61 -15.08
N VAL A 232 -5.10 -0.44 -14.85
CA VAL A 232 -5.73 0.66 -14.10
C VAL A 232 -7.01 1.14 -14.78
N GLY A 233 -7.94 1.65 -14.00
CA GLY A 233 -9.22 2.09 -14.56
C GLY A 233 -10.06 2.91 -13.59
N PRO A 234 -11.16 3.49 -14.11
CA PRO A 234 -12.01 4.36 -13.32
C PRO A 234 -12.81 3.59 -12.26
N LEU A 235 -13.01 4.25 -11.13
CA LEU A 235 -13.94 3.88 -10.06
C LEU A 235 -15.16 4.78 -10.13
N VAL A 236 -16.34 4.22 -9.86
CA VAL A 236 -17.60 4.94 -9.71
C VAL A 236 -18.22 4.68 -8.34
N ALA A 237 -19.11 5.56 -7.89
CA ALA A 237 -19.81 5.36 -6.62
C ALA A 237 -20.57 4.04 -6.61
N GLY A 238 -20.46 3.29 -5.53
CA GLY A 238 -21.01 1.95 -5.36
C GLY A 238 -20.04 0.82 -5.70
N ASP A 239 -18.90 1.09 -6.34
CA ASP A 239 -17.88 0.08 -6.59
C ASP A 239 -17.24 -0.45 -5.30
N SER A 240 -16.80 -1.71 -5.39
CA SER A 240 -15.89 -2.33 -4.42
C SER A 240 -14.59 -2.67 -5.12
N VAL A 241 -13.47 -2.17 -4.63
CA VAL A 241 -12.13 -2.47 -5.15
C VAL A 241 -11.36 -3.29 -4.14
N THR A 242 -10.78 -4.41 -4.60
CA THR A 242 -9.99 -5.34 -3.78
C THR A 242 -8.61 -5.53 -4.40
N VAL A 243 -7.57 -5.27 -3.62
CA VAL A 243 -6.17 -5.58 -3.95
C VAL A 243 -5.76 -6.82 -3.18
N THR A 244 -5.13 -7.78 -3.86
CA THR A 244 -4.73 -9.07 -3.27
C THR A 244 -3.29 -9.39 -3.61
N ILE A 245 -2.51 -9.81 -2.61
CA ILE A 245 -1.24 -10.50 -2.78
C ILE A 245 -1.27 -11.74 -1.89
N PRO A 246 -0.98 -12.95 -2.42
CA PRO A 246 -0.93 -14.16 -1.61
C PRO A 246 -0.03 -13.99 -0.38
N GLY A 247 -0.56 -14.31 0.78
CA GLY A 247 0.17 -14.18 2.05
C GLY A 247 -0.05 -12.86 2.80
N LEU A 248 -0.50 -11.78 2.12
CA LEU A 248 -0.84 -10.49 2.73
C LEU A 248 -2.34 -10.26 2.91
N GLY A 249 -3.17 -11.16 2.38
CA GLY A 249 -4.63 -11.06 2.47
C GLY A 249 -5.25 -10.19 1.37
N GLU A 250 -6.37 -9.56 1.69
CA GLU A 250 -7.16 -8.73 0.77
C GLU A 250 -7.41 -7.35 1.37
N LEU A 251 -7.09 -6.31 0.61
CA LEU A 251 -7.40 -4.93 0.94
C LEU A 251 -8.64 -4.51 0.13
N THR A 252 -9.79 -4.52 0.77
CA THR A 252 -11.07 -4.15 0.14
C THR A 252 -11.57 -2.82 0.66
N ASN A 253 -11.98 -1.95 -0.27
CA ASN A 253 -12.57 -0.64 0.03
C ASN A 253 -13.75 -0.39 -0.91
N THR A 254 -14.78 0.29 -0.41
CA THR A 254 -15.91 0.75 -1.22
C THR A 254 -15.69 2.17 -1.72
N VAL A 255 -16.47 2.60 -2.70
CA VAL A 255 -16.34 3.90 -3.35
C VAL A 255 -17.63 4.70 -3.18
N ALA A 256 -17.52 5.98 -2.85
CA ALA A 256 -18.65 6.91 -2.83
C ALA A 256 -18.25 8.25 -3.46
N ASP A 257 -19.26 9.01 -3.89
CA ASP A 257 -19.06 10.41 -4.27
C ASP A 257 -19.00 11.31 -3.03
N GLU A 258 -18.24 12.39 -3.13
CA GLU A 258 -18.22 13.44 -2.11
C GLU A 258 -19.64 14.02 -1.93
N ASN A 259 -20.12 14.02 -0.69
CA ASN A 259 -21.44 14.58 -0.36
C ASN A 259 -21.51 16.08 -0.66
N SER A 260 -22.73 16.55 -0.94
CA SER A 260 -23.02 17.96 -1.26
C SER A 260 -22.85 18.87 -0.06
#